data_01e1be9d8a5f693e7fb0e7d86448a8c6
#
_entry.id   01e1be9d8a5f693e7fb0e7d86448a8c6
#
_cell.length_a   1.000
_cell.length_b   1.000
_cell.length_c   1.000
_cell.angle_alpha   90.00
_cell.angle_beta   90.00
_cell.angle_gamma   90.00
#
_symmetry.space_group_name_H-M   'P 1'
#
loop_
_entity.id
_entity.type
_entity.pdbx_description
1 polymer ?
#
loop_
_entity_poly.entity_id
_entity_poly.type
_entity_poly.pdbx_seq_one_letter_code
_entity_poly.pdbx_strand_id
1 'polypeptide(L)'
;QSGIDLGSTDLKNAGPGGTVQKSTGKAAKHKGKRKKKRRKKKSPRKLTVRVNLEPKSFLSGIAAGVLLTLLVMFLLTRCSAEEVETSGLSLDASEPEISVQLLDVNDYSRPGTEVDSVAGIVIHYTANPGSTAQQNRDYFNSLQDGHGASVSSHFIVGLDGEIVQCIPTQEVAYASNERNHDTVSIECCHPDSTGKFNQETYI
;
A
#
# COMPACT_ATOMS: atom_id res chain seq x y z
N GLN A 1 29.58 -8.20 50.04
CA GLN A 1 29.77 -9.66 50.16
C GLN A 1 28.60 -10.38 49.50
N SER A 2 28.97 -11.29 48.67
CA SER A 2 28.32 -12.36 47.98
C SER A 2 28.11 -12.10 46.48
N GLY A 3 29.10 -12.62 45.74
CA GLY A 3 29.04 -12.89 44.33
C GLY A 3 28.20 -14.14 44.06
N ILE A 4 27.60 -14.15 42.89
CA ILE A 4 27.20 -15.40 42.23
C ILE A 4 27.73 -15.36 40.81
N ASP A 5 28.72 -16.21 40.58
CA ASP A 5 29.32 -16.63 39.33
C ASP A 5 28.48 -17.79 38.79
N LEU A 6 28.03 -17.75 37.56
CA LEU A 6 27.50 -18.88 36.80
C LEU A 6 27.67 -18.48 35.32
N GLY A 7 28.65 -18.97 34.62
CA GLY A 7 28.75 -20.34 34.16
C GLY A 7 28.61 -20.33 32.65
N SER A 8 29.77 -20.26 31.98
CA SER A 8 29.98 -20.52 30.54
C SER A 8 29.46 -21.89 30.16
N THR A 9 28.65 -22.01 29.12
CA THR A 9 28.47 -23.25 28.39
C THR A 9 28.69 -23.05 26.92
N ASP A 10 29.87 -23.48 26.48
CA ASP A 10 30.18 -23.80 25.08
C ASP A 10 29.24 -24.90 24.57
N LEU A 11 28.61 -24.70 23.44
CA LEU A 11 28.07 -25.76 22.62
C LEU A 11 28.57 -25.61 21.17
N LYS A 12 29.66 -26.31 20.92
CA LYS A 12 30.06 -26.78 19.59
C LYS A 12 29.02 -27.77 19.11
N ASN A 13 28.47 -27.57 17.92
CA ASN A 13 27.94 -28.70 17.19
C ASN A 13 28.26 -28.61 15.70
N ALA A 14 28.88 -29.72 15.27
CA ALA A 14 29.40 -29.98 13.95
C ALA A 14 28.27 -30.34 12.97
N GLY A 15 28.39 -29.91 11.72
CA GLY A 15 27.59 -30.44 10.63
C GLY A 15 28.04 -31.83 10.18
N PRO A 16 27.23 -32.55 9.43
CA PRO A 16 27.72 -33.54 8.53
C PRO A 16 27.48 -33.23 7.07
N GLY A 17 28.51 -33.40 6.27
CA GLY A 17 28.49 -33.34 4.83
C GLY A 17 27.64 -34.46 4.21
N GLY A 18 26.85 -34.11 3.23
CA GLY A 18 26.12 -35.03 2.37
C GLY A 18 26.84 -35.17 1.02
N THR A 19 27.44 -36.32 0.82
CA THR A 19 28.08 -36.75 -0.42
C THR A 19 27.05 -37.02 -1.50
N VAL A 20 27.15 -36.33 -2.63
CA VAL A 20 26.40 -36.62 -3.85
C VAL A 20 27.02 -37.80 -4.59
N GLN A 21 26.35 -38.93 -4.62
CA GLN A 21 26.68 -40.04 -5.48
C GLN A 21 26.17 -39.81 -6.91
N LYS A 22 27.10 -39.79 -7.85
CA LYS A 22 26.87 -39.94 -9.29
C LYS A 22 26.58 -41.38 -9.63
N SER A 23 25.34 -41.71 -10.02
CA SER A 23 25.04 -42.97 -10.69
C SER A 23 25.13 -42.83 -12.19
N THR A 24 26.11 -43.45 -12.79
CA THR A 24 26.26 -43.65 -14.22
C THR A 24 25.44 -44.87 -14.65
N GLY A 25 24.25 -44.62 -15.22
CA GLY A 25 23.43 -45.64 -15.87
C GLY A 25 23.72 -45.70 -17.37
N LYS A 26 24.40 -46.77 -17.82
CA LYS A 26 24.52 -47.11 -19.26
C LYS A 26 23.16 -47.57 -19.77
N ALA A 27 22.52 -46.83 -20.67
CA ALA A 27 21.34 -47.27 -21.35
C ALA A 27 21.74 -47.84 -22.75
N ALA A 28 21.34 -49.11 -22.99
CA ALA A 28 21.54 -49.86 -24.19
C ALA A 28 20.74 -49.28 -25.39
N LYS A 29 21.39 -49.22 -26.54
CA LYS A 29 20.78 -48.86 -27.83
C LYS A 29 19.92 -49.99 -28.36
N HIS A 30 18.60 -49.86 -28.32
CA HIS A 30 17.69 -50.65 -29.10
C HIS A 30 17.33 -49.90 -30.39
N LYS A 31 17.85 -50.36 -31.53
CA LYS A 31 17.47 -49.88 -32.91
C LYS A 31 16.15 -50.51 -33.33
N GLY A 32 15.04 -49.88 -33.06
CA GLY A 32 13.76 -50.23 -33.65
C GLY A 32 13.52 -49.49 -34.97
N LYS A 33 13.54 -50.23 -36.08
CA LYS A 33 13.15 -49.70 -37.40
C LYS A 33 11.65 -49.38 -37.41
N ARG A 34 11.24 -48.12 -37.26
CA ARG A 34 9.86 -47.67 -37.46
C ARG A 34 9.61 -47.40 -38.92
N LYS A 35 8.76 -48.21 -39.60
CA LYS A 35 8.21 -47.95 -40.92
C LYS A 35 7.38 -46.68 -40.90
N LYS A 36 7.78 -45.63 -41.65
CA LYS A 36 7.01 -44.39 -41.84
C LYS A 36 5.78 -44.70 -42.71
N LYS A 37 4.59 -44.75 -42.08
CA LYS A 37 3.31 -44.67 -42.82
C LYS A 37 3.12 -43.24 -43.35
N ARG A 38 3.15 -43.10 -44.68
CA ARG A 38 2.80 -41.84 -45.35
C ARG A 38 1.33 -41.51 -45.07
N ARG A 39 1.08 -40.54 -44.20
CA ARG A 39 -0.25 -39.93 -44.01
C ARG A 39 -0.54 -39.07 -45.25
N LYS A 40 -1.56 -39.41 -46.05
CA LYS A 40 -2.12 -38.57 -47.11
C LYS A 40 -2.66 -37.29 -46.42
N LYS A 41 -2.11 -36.13 -46.78
CA LYS A 41 -2.65 -34.81 -46.42
C LYS A 41 -4.04 -34.67 -47.07
N LYS A 42 -5.09 -34.65 -46.24
CA LYS A 42 -6.42 -34.21 -46.69
C LYS A 42 -6.35 -32.68 -46.87
N SER A 43 -6.74 -32.23 -48.06
CA SER A 43 -6.88 -30.79 -48.37
C SER A 43 -7.92 -30.15 -47.41
N PRO A 44 -7.72 -28.89 -46.97
CA PRO A 44 -8.72 -28.21 -46.15
C PRO A 44 -10.01 -28.00 -46.96
N ARG A 45 -11.12 -28.55 -46.47
CA ARG A 45 -12.44 -28.21 -47.02
C ARG A 45 -12.69 -26.74 -46.68
N LYS A 46 -12.79 -25.90 -47.71
CA LYS A 46 -13.27 -24.53 -47.57
C LYS A 46 -14.74 -24.59 -47.09
N LEU A 47 -15.00 -24.27 -45.87
CA LEU A 47 -16.34 -24.08 -45.33
C LEU A 47 -16.84 -22.73 -45.86
N THR A 48 -17.66 -22.74 -46.86
CA THR A 48 -18.32 -21.54 -47.37
C THR A 48 -19.64 -21.40 -46.61
N VAL A 49 -19.64 -20.56 -45.61
CA VAL A 49 -20.87 -20.18 -44.88
C VAL A 49 -21.57 -19.14 -45.74
N ARG A 50 -22.68 -19.51 -46.39
CA ARG A 50 -23.56 -18.54 -47.03
C ARG A 50 -24.50 -18.01 -45.97
N VAL A 51 -24.27 -16.78 -45.52
CA VAL A 51 -25.20 -16.08 -44.66
C VAL A 51 -26.25 -15.42 -45.54
N ASN A 52 -27.46 -15.98 -45.57
CA ASN A 52 -28.60 -15.33 -46.20
C ASN A 52 -29.13 -14.27 -45.22
N LEU A 53 -28.68 -13.05 -45.40
CA LEU A 53 -29.20 -11.89 -44.66
C LEU A 53 -30.48 -11.40 -45.35
N GLU A 54 -31.63 -11.71 -44.77
CA GLU A 54 -32.89 -11.07 -45.16
C GLU A 54 -32.83 -9.58 -44.83
N PRO A 55 -33.12 -8.65 -45.75
CA PRO A 55 -32.97 -7.22 -45.53
C PRO A 55 -33.83 -6.70 -44.34
N LYS A 56 -34.92 -7.36 -44.04
CA LYS A 56 -35.80 -7.01 -42.89
C LYS A 56 -35.16 -7.30 -41.55
N SER A 57 -34.40 -8.40 -41.43
CA SER A 57 -33.68 -8.74 -40.19
C SER A 57 -32.44 -7.88 -39.96
N PHE A 58 -31.82 -7.41 -41.04
CA PHE A 58 -30.67 -6.51 -40.97
C PHE A 58 -31.07 -5.10 -40.44
N LEU A 59 -32.18 -4.55 -40.97
CA LEU A 59 -32.70 -3.26 -40.49
C LEU A 59 -33.16 -3.31 -39.02
N SER A 60 -33.79 -4.42 -38.58
CA SER A 60 -34.18 -4.58 -37.20
C SER A 60 -33.00 -4.70 -36.26
N GLY A 61 -31.90 -5.34 -36.69
CA GLY A 61 -30.66 -5.43 -35.92
C GLY A 61 -29.96 -4.07 -35.73
N ILE A 62 -29.94 -3.25 -36.79
CA ILE A 62 -29.40 -1.88 -36.69
C ILE A 62 -30.25 -1.03 -35.74
N ALA A 63 -31.58 -1.09 -35.86
CA ALA A 63 -32.48 -0.34 -34.98
C ALA A 63 -32.30 -0.75 -33.50
N ALA A 64 -32.19 -2.04 -33.23
CA ALA A 64 -31.94 -2.54 -31.87
C ALA A 64 -30.56 -2.12 -31.34
N GLY A 65 -29.53 -2.14 -32.19
CA GLY A 65 -28.20 -1.69 -31.83
C GLY A 65 -28.15 -0.20 -31.49
N VAL A 66 -28.79 0.66 -32.30
CA VAL A 66 -28.90 2.11 -32.04
C VAL A 66 -29.66 2.37 -30.75
N LEU A 67 -30.78 1.67 -30.50
CA LEU A 67 -31.52 1.80 -29.25
C LEU A 67 -30.71 1.40 -28.02
N LEU A 68 -29.93 0.31 -28.13
CA LEU A 68 -29.06 -0.14 -27.04
C LEU A 68 -27.95 0.88 -26.77
N THR A 69 -27.32 1.43 -27.81
CA THR A 69 -26.27 2.46 -27.62
C THR A 69 -26.84 3.75 -27.04
N LEU A 70 -28.02 4.17 -27.45
CA LEU A 70 -28.69 5.34 -26.86
C LEU A 70 -29.09 5.09 -25.40
N LEU A 71 -29.54 3.87 -25.07
CA LEU A 71 -29.84 3.48 -23.69
C LEU A 71 -28.58 3.47 -22.82
N VAL A 72 -27.49 2.92 -23.31
CA VAL A 72 -26.19 2.92 -22.62
C VAL A 72 -25.68 4.34 -22.43
N MET A 73 -25.73 5.18 -23.46
CA MET A 73 -25.39 6.61 -23.36
C MET A 73 -26.27 7.34 -22.35
N PHE A 74 -27.56 7.08 -22.35
CA PHE A 74 -28.49 7.65 -21.39
C PHE A 74 -28.21 7.19 -19.95
N LEU A 75 -27.89 5.91 -19.75
CA LEU A 75 -27.47 5.39 -18.45
C LEU A 75 -26.13 5.97 -18.00
N LEU A 76 -25.16 6.10 -18.91
CA LEU A 76 -23.87 6.72 -18.60
C LEU A 76 -24.02 8.21 -18.30
N THR A 77 -24.90 8.92 -18.96
CA THR A 77 -25.17 10.34 -18.63
C THR A 77 -25.98 10.52 -17.34
N ARG A 78 -26.74 9.49 -16.93
CA ARG A 78 -27.39 9.46 -15.62
C ARG A 78 -26.46 9.04 -14.50
N CYS A 79 -25.39 8.25 -14.81
CA CYS A 79 -24.26 8.01 -13.92
C CYS A 79 -23.22 9.13 -13.94
N SER A 80 -23.47 10.24 -14.64
CA SER A 80 -22.66 11.44 -14.45
C SER A 80 -22.92 11.96 -13.05
N ALA A 81 -21.93 11.69 -12.19
CA ALA A 81 -21.65 12.43 -10.97
C ALA A 81 -22.93 12.98 -10.28
N GLU A 82 -23.38 12.29 -9.25
CA GLU A 82 -23.75 13.09 -8.10
C GLU A 82 -22.54 14.00 -7.87
N GLU A 83 -22.62 15.24 -8.37
CA GLU A 83 -21.86 16.32 -7.75
C GLU A 83 -22.23 16.18 -6.28
N VAL A 84 -21.29 15.66 -5.51
CA VAL A 84 -21.32 15.82 -4.07
C VAL A 84 -21.37 17.34 -3.95
N GLU A 85 -22.60 17.84 -3.71
CA GLU A 85 -22.74 19.20 -3.27
C GLU A 85 -21.85 19.32 -2.04
N THR A 86 -20.66 19.85 -2.22
CA THR A 86 -19.87 20.43 -1.14
C THR A 86 -20.62 21.69 -0.70
N SER A 87 -21.91 21.48 -0.38
CA SER A 87 -22.75 22.52 0.17
C SER A 87 -22.24 22.79 1.56
N GLY A 88 -21.47 23.85 1.65
CA GLY A 88 -21.21 24.53 2.89
C GLY A 88 -19.88 24.35 3.57
N LEU A 89 -18.87 23.73 2.97
CA LEU A 89 -17.51 23.96 3.42
C LEU A 89 -17.07 25.30 2.82
N SER A 90 -17.49 26.38 3.46
CA SER A 90 -16.85 27.68 3.31
C SER A 90 -15.40 27.48 3.74
N LEU A 91 -14.49 27.30 2.77
CA LEU A 91 -13.04 27.37 3.00
C LEU A 91 -12.63 28.83 3.28
N ASP A 92 -13.38 29.50 4.15
CA ASP A 92 -12.99 30.73 4.82
C ASP A 92 -12.28 30.38 6.17
N ALA A 93 -11.73 29.17 6.24
CA ALA A 93 -10.86 28.82 7.32
C ALA A 93 -9.53 29.54 7.08
N SER A 94 -9.21 30.47 7.93
CA SER A 94 -7.85 30.99 8.05
C SER A 94 -6.89 29.82 8.11
N GLU A 95 -5.73 29.94 7.46
CA GLU A 95 -4.68 28.94 7.53
C GLU A 95 -4.44 28.54 8.98
N PRO A 96 -4.44 27.22 9.32
CA PRO A 96 -4.32 26.80 10.71
C PRO A 96 -2.93 27.19 11.25
N GLU A 97 -2.89 27.60 12.51
CA GLU A 97 -1.62 27.89 13.18
C GLU A 97 -0.87 26.59 13.45
N ILE A 98 0.36 26.49 12.96
CA ILE A 98 1.23 25.33 13.14
C ILE A 98 2.33 25.67 14.13
N SER A 99 2.37 24.96 15.27
CA SER A 99 3.46 25.02 16.24
C SER A 99 4.64 24.17 15.76
N VAL A 100 5.72 24.79 15.29
CA VAL A 100 6.90 24.08 14.79
C VAL A 100 7.79 23.69 15.98
N GLN A 101 7.81 22.38 16.30
CA GLN A 101 8.56 21.79 17.40
C GLN A 101 9.35 20.57 16.91
N LEU A 102 10.34 20.80 16.06
CA LEU A 102 11.09 19.72 15.42
C LEU A 102 11.76 18.81 16.45
N LEU A 103 11.77 17.51 16.12
CA LEU A 103 12.52 16.50 16.87
C LEU A 103 14.02 16.72 16.66
N ASP A 104 14.83 16.27 17.62
CA ASP A 104 16.28 16.17 17.41
C ASP A 104 16.59 15.12 16.34
N VAL A 105 17.59 15.36 15.51
CA VAL A 105 18.02 14.40 14.47
C VAL A 105 18.63 13.17 15.15
N ASN A 106 18.08 12.00 14.87
CA ASN A 106 18.51 10.72 15.44
C ASN A 106 18.01 9.55 14.58
N ASP A 107 18.60 8.37 14.72
CA ASP A 107 18.31 7.19 13.91
C ASP A 107 16.91 6.56 14.18
N TYR A 108 16.21 6.93 15.26
CA TYR A 108 15.01 6.25 15.73
C TYR A 108 13.71 7.00 15.43
N SER A 109 13.75 8.32 15.38
CA SER A 109 12.54 9.11 15.16
C SER A 109 12.67 10.21 14.10
N ARG A 110 13.87 10.76 13.86
CA ARG A 110 14.13 11.74 12.80
C ARG A 110 15.50 11.48 12.17
N PRO A 111 15.57 10.65 11.11
CA PRO A 111 16.86 10.31 10.49
C PRO A 111 17.53 11.47 9.75
N GLY A 112 16.85 12.56 9.48
CA GLY A 112 17.36 13.68 8.69
C GLY A 112 17.60 13.32 7.21
N THR A 113 16.96 12.25 6.73
CA THR A 113 17.03 11.80 5.34
C THR A 113 15.96 12.51 4.53
N GLU A 114 16.31 13.01 3.34
CA GLU A 114 15.34 13.63 2.44
C GLU A 114 14.38 12.59 1.85
N VAL A 115 13.11 12.97 1.65
CA VAL A 115 12.15 12.17 0.90
C VAL A 115 12.43 12.28 -0.60
N ASP A 116 12.16 11.20 -1.35
CA ASP A 116 12.34 11.20 -2.82
C ASP A 116 11.36 12.18 -3.50
N SER A 117 10.12 12.18 -3.04
CA SER A 117 9.04 13.06 -3.48
C SER A 117 7.84 12.88 -2.56
N VAL A 118 6.93 13.83 -2.49
CA VAL A 118 5.67 13.64 -1.76
C VAL A 118 4.60 13.12 -2.73
N ALA A 119 4.31 11.83 -2.66
CA ALA A 119 3.29 11.16 -3.48
C ALA A 119 1.96 10.95 -2.74
N GLY A 120 1.91 11.17 -1.41
CA GLY A 120 0.70 10.99 -0.64
C GLY A 120 0.78 11.52 0.77
N ILE A 121 -0.39 11.57 1.42
CA ILE A 121 -0.55 11.89 2.83
C ILE A 121 -1.13 10.66 3.51
N VAL A 122 -0.58 10.29 4.66
CA VAL A 122 -1.06 9.18 5.49
C VAL A 122 -1.55 9.74 6.81
N ILE A 123 -2.79 9.43 7.16
CA ILE A 123 -3.41 9.85 8.41
C ILE A 123 -3.51 8.63 9.32
N HIS A 124 -2.98 8.76 10.51
CA HIS A 124 -3.04 7.77 11.58
C HIS A 124 -3.78 8.35 12.80
N TYR A 125 -4.11 7.49 13.73
CA TYR A 125 -4.49 7.88 15.08
C TYR A 125 -3.39 7.43 16.03
N THR A 126 -3.13 8.19 17.08
CA THR A 126 -1.98 7.99 17.98
C THR A 126 -2.02 6.66 18.75
N ALA A 127 -3.13 5.93 18.77
CA ALA A 127 -3.38 4.72 19.56
C ALA A 127 -3.08 4.91 21.07
N ASN A 128 -3.05 6.14 21.54
CA ASN A 128 -2.76 6.56 22.91
C ASN A 128 -3.91 7.46 23.42
N PRO A 129 -5.04 6.88 23.87
CA PRO A 129 -6.24 7.62 24.21
C PRO A 129 -5.99 8.71 25.25
N GLY A 130 -6.50 9.93 24.99
CA GLY A 130 -6.41 11.07 25.89
C GLY A 130 -5.04 11.75 25.95
N SER A 131 -4.07 11.32 25.13
CA SER A 131 -2.78 12.01 25.04
C SER A 131 -2.89 13.30 24.21
N THR A 132 -2.10 14.30 24.57
CA THR A 132 -2.00 15.57 23.85
C THR A 132 -0.99 15.48 22.70
N ALA A 133 -1.04 16.44 21.77
CA ALA A 133 -0.03 16.55 20.71
C ALA A 133 1.38 16.69 21.28
N GLN A 134 1.54 17.50 22.35
CA GLN A 134 2.82 17.68 23.02
C GLN A 134 3.37 16.38 23.61
N GLN A 135 2.53 15.58 24.30
CA GLN A 135 2.96 14.31 24.87
C GLN A 135 3.42 13.31 23.81
N ASN A 136 2.73 13.24 22.68
CA ASN A 136 3.13 12.38 21.55
C ASN A 136 4.42 12.89 20.89
N ARG A 137 4.58 14.19 20.70
CA ARG A 137 5.82 14.80 20.21
C ARG A 137 7.00 14.47 21.14
N ASP A 138 6.81 14.62 22.44
CA ASP A 138 7.87 14.36 23.42
C ASP A 138 8.21 12.87 23.50
N TYR A 139 7.22 12.00 23.33
CA TYR A 139 7.46 10.56 23.15
C TYR A 139 8.36 10.28 21.93
N PHE A 140 8.04 10.85 20.76
CA PHE A 140 8.90 10.68 19.59
C PHE A 140 10.33 11.17 19.81
N ASN A 141 10.49 12.31 20.49
CA ASN A 141 11.82 12.85 20.79
C ASN A 141 12.59 11.96 21.79
N SER A 142 11.92 11.31 22.72
CA SER A 142 12.53 10.43 23.70
C SER A 142 13.13 9.15 23.08
N LEU A 143 12.69 8.76 21.88
CA LEU A 143 13.20 7.58 21.20
C LEU A 143 14.66 7.70 20.76
N GLN A 144 15.22 8.91 20.73
CA GLN A 144 16.64 9.14 20.43
C GLN A 144 17.59 8.32 21.33
N ASP A 145 17.15 7.91 22.50
CA ASP A 145 17.93 7.09 23.43
C ASP A 145 18.02 5.60 23.00
N GLY A 146 17.35 5.22 21.91
CA GLY A 146 17.37 3.87 21.36
C GLY A 146 16.54 2.85 22.15
N HIS A 147 15.69 3.31 23.05
CA HIS A 147 14.81 2.49 23.88
C HIS A 147 13.40 2.45 23.30
N GLY A 148 13.14 1.58 22.31
CA GLY A 148 11.81 1.42 21.74
C GLY A 148 11.79 1.16 20.25
N ALA A 149 10.61 1.32 19.66
CA ALA A 149 10.42 1.20 18.23
C ALA A 149 10.86 2.48 17.49
N SER A 150 11.28 2.37 16.25
CA SER A 150 11.44 3.54 15.38
C SER A 150 10.06 3.98 14.90
N VAL A 151 9.60 5.12 15.38
CA VAL A 151 8.31 5.70 15.03
C VAL A 151 8.33 7.22 15.14
N SER A 152 7.66 7.89 14.24
CA SER A 152 7.46 9.34 14.24
C SER A 152 6.40 9.76 13.22
N SER A 153 6.05 11.04 13.23
CA SER A 153 5.16 11.64 12.24
C SER A 153 5.63 13.05 11.90
N HIS A 154 5.22 13.56 10.75
CA HIS A 154 5.52 14.96 10.38
C HIS A 154 4.69 15.93 11.21
N PHE A 155 3.40 15.61 11.39
CA PHE A 155 2.47 16.43 12.14
C PHE A 155 1.72 15.60 13.16
N ILE A 156 1.32 16.27 14.24
CA ILE A 156 0.38 15.73 15.22
C ILE A 156 -0.74 16.75 15.37
N VAL A 157 -1.99 16.29 15.25
CA VAL A 157 -3.18 17.09 15.55
C VAL A 157 -3.69 16.69 16.93
N GLY A 158 -3.77 17.64 17.82
CA GLY A 158 -4.15 17.42 19.21
C GLY A 158 -5.65 17.40 19.45
N LEU A 159 -6.04 17.20 20.72
CA LEU A 159 -7.44 17.11 21.14
C LEU A 159 -8.18 18.46 21.07
N ASP A 160 -7.46 19.56 21.16
CA ASP A 160 -8.00 20.92 21.08
C ASP A 160 -7.82 21.53 19.67
N GLY A 161 -7.46 20.69 18.68
CA GLY A 161 -7.22 21.11 17.30
C GLY A 161 -5.85 21.74 17.06
N GLU A 162 -4.99 21.77 18.07
CA GLU A 162 -3.61 22.27 17.93
C GLU A 162 -2.81 21.39 16.98
N ILE A 163 -1.97 22.00 16.12
CA ILE A 163 -1.12 21.27 15.18
C ILE A 163 0.34 21.48 15.56
N VAL A 164 1.04 20.37 15.80
CA VAL A 164 2.47 20.35 16.07
C VAL A 164 3.22 19.74 14.91
N GLN A 165 4.17 20.48 14.33
CA GLN A 165 5.09 19.93 13.35
C GLN A 165 6.33 19.36 14.02
N CYS A 166 6.55 18.05 13.84
CA CYS A 166 7.65 17.30 14.45
C CYS A 166 8.83 17.10 13.49
N ILE A 167 8.56 16.99 12.19
CA ILE A 167 9.57 16.74 11.15
C ILE A 167 9.25 17.63 9.94
N PRO A 168 10.27 18.21 9.28
CA PRO A 168 10.06 18.91 8.01
C PRO A 168 9.46 17.98 6.95
N THR A 169 8.56 18.47 6.12
CA THR A 169 7.89 17.67 5.07
C THR A 169 8.84 17.16 3.97
N GLN A 170 10.06 17.68 3.92
CA GLN A 170 11.12 17.24 3.03
C GLN A 170 11.99 16.13 3.62
N GLU A 171 11.79 15.78 4.90
CA GLU A 171 12.51 14.70 5.58
C GLU A 171 11.62 13.48 5.77
N VAL A 172 12.23 12.31 5.93
CA VAL A 172 11.56 11.04 6.20
C VAL A 172 11.07 10.99 7.64
N ALA A 173 9.80 10.58 7.83
CA ALA A 173 9.25 10.17 9.12
C ALA A 173 9.01 8.64 9.12
N TYR A 174 9.11 8.02 10.29
CA TYR A 174 8.87 6.57 10.44
C TYR A 174 7.40 6.29 10.80
N ALA A 175 6.50 6.43 9.83
CA ALA A 175 5.05 6.28 10.02
C ALA A 175 4.40 5.23 9.11
N SER A 176 4.95 5.01 7.91
CA SER A 176 4.25 4.32 6.81
C SER A 176 5.07 3.16 6.23
N ASN A 177 6.04 2.64 6.98
CA ASN A 177 6.92 1.53 6.57
C ASN A 177 7.57 1.78 5.19
N GLU A 178 7.24 0.96 4.20
CA GLU A 178 7.79 1.06 2.84
C GLU A 178 7.46 2.38 2.13
N ARG A 179 6.46 3.12 2.62
CA ARG A 179 6.04 4.41 2.07
C ARG A 179 6.61 5.62 2.82
N ASN A 180 7.54 5.42 3.76
CA ASN A 180 8.19 6.53 4.48
C ASN A 180 8.95 7.47 3.55
N HIS A 181 9.46 6.98 2.42
CA HIS A 181 10.27 7.73 1.47
C HIS A 181 9.47 8.68 0.56
N ASP A 182 8.16 8.56 0.51
CA ASP A 182 7.30 9.30 -0.42
C ASP A 182 5.98 9.80 0.17
N THR A 183 5.82 9.79 1.50
CA THR A 183 4.60 10.27 2.16
C THR A 183 4.85 11.26 3.28
N VAL A 184 3.91 12.19 3.44
CA VAL A 184 3.77 13.00 4.65
C VAL A 184 2.77 12.32 5.57
N SER A 185 3.10 12.21 6.86
CA SER A 185 2.26 11.55 7.86
C SER A 185 1.71 12.53 8.88
N ILE A 186 0.48 12.28 9.30
CA ILE A 186 -0.25 13.05 10.30
C ILE A 186 -0.78 12.06 11.35
N GLU A 187 -0.43 12.27 12.61
CA GLU A 187 -0.99 11.55 13.73
C GLU A 187 -2.10 12.38 14.37
N CYS A 188 -3.28 11.80 14.53
CA CYS A 188 -4.42 12.46 15.14
C CYS A 188 -4.67 11.90 16.54
N CYS A 189 -4.71 12.78 17.54
CA CYS A 189 -5.08 12.43 18.91
C CYS A 189 -6.57 12.07 18.99
N HIS A 190 -6.92 11.21 19.93
CA HIS A 190 -8.31 10.80 20.17
C HIS A 190 -8.58 10.70 21.68
N PRO A 191 -9.81 11.04 22.12
CA PRO A 191 -10.09 11.20 23.56
C PRO A 191 -10.17 9.87 24.32
N ASP A 192 -10.58 8.78 23.67
CA ASP A 192 -10.87 7.52 24.34
C ASP A 192 -10.47 6.29 23.49
N SER A 193 -10.66 5.11 24.05
CA SER A 193 -10.27 3.83 23.42
C SER A 193 -11.10 3.44 22.18
N THR A 194 -12.09 4.23 21.77
CA THR A 194 -12.86 3.95 20.55
C THR A 194 -12.08 4.32 19.27
N GLY A 195 -11.04 5.16 19.41
CA GLY A 195 -10.26 5.69 18.29
C GLY A 195 -11.00 6.73 17.46
N LYS A 196 -12.17 7.21 17.93
CA LYS A 196 -12.92 8.27 17.26
C LYS A 196 -12.30 9.61 17.62
N PHE A 197 -12.13 10.46 16.63
CA PHE A 197 -11.72 11.84 16.82
C PHE A 197 -12.86 12.67 17.41
N ASN A 198 -12.51 13.66 18.23
CA ASN A 198 -13.46 14.71 18.60
C ASN A 198 -13.57 15.75 17.47
N GLN A 199 -14.45 16.73 17.63
CA GLN A 199 -14.73 17.70 16.59
C GLN A 199 -13.50 18.57 16.28
N GLU A 200 -12.75 18.95 17.31
CA GLU A 200 -11.59 19.83 17.22
C GLU A 200 -10.40 19.15 16.50
N THR A 201 -10.23 17.84 16.70
CA THR A 201 -9.21 17.07 15.96
C THR A 201 -9.60 16.85 14.49
N TYR A 202 -10.90 16.97 14.15
CA TYR A 202 -11.42 16.61 12.84
C TYR A 202 -11.46 17.78 11.85
N ILE A 203 -11.39 19.03 12.33
CA ILE A 203 -11.41 20.23 11.53
C ILE A 203 -10.07 20.42 10.80
#